data_57cbb8808e0d110d96fb3a2409e6562f
#
_entry.id   57cbb8808e0d110d96fb3a2409e6562f
#
_cell.length_a   1.000
_cell.length_b   1.000
_cell.length_c   1.000
_cell.angle_alpha   90.00
_cell.angle_beta   90.00
_cell.angle_gamma   90.00
#
_symmetry.space_group_name_H-M   'P 1'
#
loop_
_entity.id
_entity.type
_entity.pdbx_description
1 polymer ?
#
loop_
_entity_poly.entity_id
_entity_poly.type
_entity_poly.pdbx_seq_one_letter_code
_entity_poly.pdbx_strand_id
1 'polypeptide(L)'
;LAPKIHQLLQLRRVLGLRNSTHTLVKIMQPFAQPALRLVSYTHPEYLPVLSTYFLSMADPARGDVFLMRGTEGETVAHPRRANAVTWFHQGQATELIERQAPNDEWPALPAASDARTTARWIEDALAGQQPIPLPISVQLEHCLRVSQQLRA
;
A
#
# COMPACT_ATOMS: atom_id res chain seq x y z
N LEU A 1 6.08 -6.87 -18.46
CA LEU A 1 4.64 -6.95 -18.22
C LEU A 1 3.84 -5.93 -19.05
N ALA A 2 4.23 -4.66 -19.13
CA ALA A 2 3.51 -3.61 -19.83
C ALA A 2 4.49 -2.66 -20.56
N PRO A 3 5.05 -3.07 -21.71
CA PRO A 3 6.14 -2.32 -22.36
C PRO A 3 5.74 -0.90 -22.78
N LYS A 4 4.51 -0.68 -23.23
CA LYS A 4 4.01 0.66 -23.59
C LYS A 4 3.93 1.59 -22.38
N ILE A 5 3.51 1.08 -21.22
CA ILE A 5 3.46 1.85 -19.98
C ILE A 5 4.89 2.16 -19.50
N HIS A 6 5.79 1.19 -19.58
CA HIS A 6 7.20 1.42 -19.28
C HIS A 6 7.79 2.56 -20.13
N GLN A 7 7.53 2.59 -21.43
CA GLN A 7 7.96 3.67 -22.31
C GLN A 7 7.40 5.03 -21.86
N LEU A 8 6.10 5.11 -21.51
CA LEU A 8 5.50 6.34 -21.01
C LEU A 8 6.12 6.80 -19.68
N LEU A 9 6.45 5.87 -18.80
CA LEU A 9 7.15 6.20 -17.54
C LEU A 9 8.58 6.71 -17.79
N GLN A 10 9.28 6.19 -18.82
CA GLN A 10 10.62 6.64 -19.18
C GLN A 10 10.66 8.09 -19.71
N LEU A 11 9.54 8.62 -20.23
CA LEU A 11 9.46 10.01 -20.67
C LEU A 11 9.85 11.01 -19.55
N ARG A 12 9.70 10.62 -18.27
CA ARG A 12 10.18 11.40 -17.13
C ARG A 12 11.68 11.74 -17.25
N ARG A 13 12.50 10.85 -17.81
CA ARG A 13 13.95 11.07 -17.95
C ARG A 13 14.26 12.18 -18.95
N VAL A 14 13.39 12.34 -19.96
CA VAL A 14 13.54 13.36 -21.00
C VAL A 14 12.90 14.68 -20.59
N LEU A 15 11.67 14.61 -20.02
CA LEU A 15 10.88 15.79 -19.70
C LEU A 15 11.21 16.39 -18.32
N GLY A 16 11.91 15.67 -17.45
CA GLY A 16 12.15 16.07 -16.05
C GLY A 16 10.90 16.06 -15.17
N LEU A 17 9.74 15.72 -15.71
CA LEU A 17 8.43 15.81 -15.04
C LEU A 17 7.75 14.43 -14.97
N ARG A 18 6.97 14.21 -13.90
CA ARG A 18 6.03 13.10 -13.82
C ARG A 18 4.81 13.38 -14.70
N ASN A 19 4.30 12.36 -15.37
CA ASN A 19 3.05 12.41 -16.13
C ASN A 19 1.96 11.59 -15.44
N SER A 20 0.73 11.63 -15.95
CA SER A 20 -0.42 10.90 -15.40
C SER A 20 -0.22 9.38 -15.32
N THR A 21 0.66 8.79 -16.13
CA THR A 21 0.97 7.35 -16.08
C THR A 21 1.56 6.95 -14.73
N HIS A 22 2.30 7.85 -14.05
CA HIS A 22 2.83 7.58 -12.71
C HIS A 22 1.73 7.45 -11.63
N THR A 23 0.58 8.09 -11.85
CA THR A 23 -0.60 7.91 -10.98
C THR A 23 -1.36 6.65 -11.36
N LEU A 24 -1.59 6.42 -12.65
CA LEU A 24 -2.36 5.28 -13.14
C LEU A 24 -1.67 3.94 -12.84
N VAL A 25 -0.36 3.86 -12.90
CA VAL A 25 0.37 2.61 -12.62
C VAL A 25 0.14 2.09 -11.20
N LYS A 26 -0.17 2.96 -10.24
CA LYS A 26 -0.46 2.59 -8.85
C LYS A 26 -1.76 1.81 -8.68
N ILE A 27 -2.72 1.97 -9.59
CA ILE A 27 -4.02 1.28 -9.53
C ILE A 27 -4.09 0.07 -10.46
N MET A 28 -3.05 -0.16 -11.24
CA MET A 28 -3.00 -1.29 -12.18
C MET A 28 -2.75 -2.61 -11.45
N GLN A 29 -3.39 -3.66 -11.98
CA GLN A 29 -3.08 -5.03 -11.61
C GLN A 29 -2.42 -5.74 -12.78
N PRO A 30 -1.17 -6.19 -12.64
CA PRO A 30 -0.43 -6.83 -13.71
C PRO A 30 -0.75 -8.33 -13.86
N PHE A 31 -1.47 -8.93 -12.90
CA PHE A 31 -1.79 -10.35 -12.89
C PHE A 31 -3.16 -10.63 -13.52
N ALA A 32 -3.31 -11.80 -14.15
CA ALA A 32 -4.58 -12.26 -14.69
C ALA A 32 -5.54 -12.75 -13.60
N GLN A 33 -4.98 -13.42 -12.57
CA GLN A 33 -5.74 -13.91 -11.42
C GLN A 33 -6.13 -12.79 -10.45
N PRO A 34 -7.18 -12.98 -9.64
CA PRO A 34 -7.52 -12.07 -8.56
C PRO A 34 -6.35 -11.85 -7.61
N ALA A 35 -6.16 -10.62 -7.15
CA ALA A 35 -5.10 -10.28 -6.21
C ALA A 35 -5.53 -9.12 -5.30
N LEU A 36 -4.98 -9.07 -4.09
CA LEU A 36 -5.08 -7.90 -3.25
C LEU A 36 -4.10 -6.82 -3.75
N ARG A 37 -4.63 -5.65 -4.08
CA ARG A 37 -3.86 -4.47 -4.46
C ARG A 37 -3.74 -3.52 -3.29
N LEU A 38 -2.53 -3.12 -2.97
CA LEU A 38 -2.27 -2.05 -2.01
C LEU A 38 -2.10 -0.74 -2.79
N VAL A 39 -2.99 0.21 -2.58
CA VAL A 39 -3.01 1.48 -3.31
C VAL A 39 -2.88 2.64 -2.33
N SER A 40 -1.90 3.51 -2.58
CA SER A 40 -1.70 4.70 -1.78
C SER A 40 -2.03 5.98 -2.53
N TYR A 41 -2.57 6.96 -1.81
CA TYR A 41 -2.67 8.34 -2.26
C TYR A 41 -1.84 9.24 -1.34
N THR A 42 -1.29 10.32 -1.88
CA THR A 42 -0.53 11.33 -1.13
C THR A 42 -1.36 12.58 -0.86
N HIS A 43 -2.15 12.99 -1.85
CA HIS A 43 -2.99 14.17 -1.79
C HIS A 43 -4.45 13.79 -1.49
N PRO A 44 -5.10 14.43 -0.50
CA PRO A 44 -6.46 14.07 -0.06
C PRO A 44 -7.51 14.08 -1.17
N GLU A 45 -7.35 14.92 -2.19
CA GLU A 45 -8.26 15.00 -3.33
C GLU A 45 -8.34 13.73 -4.17
N TYR A 46 -7.34 12.85 -4.10
CA TYR A 46 -7.39 11.56 -4.79
C TYR A 46 -8.27 10.52 -4.08
N LEU A 47 -8.54 10.70 -2.79
CA LEU A 47 -9.36 9.74 -2.05
C LEU A 47 -10.76 9.56 -2.64
N PRO A 48 -11.57 10.63 -2.85
CA PRO A 48 -12.90 10.45 -3.42
C PRO A 48 -12.86 9.91 -4.87
N VAL A 49 -11.90 10.34 -5.68
CA VAL A 49 -11.75 9.86 -7.06
C VAL A 49 -11.44 8.37 -7.12
N LEU A 50 -10.46 7.90 -6.33
CA LEU A 50 -10.09 6.50 -6.27
C LEU A 50 -11.20 5.65 -5.64
N SER A 51 -11.88 6.15 -4.62
CA SER A 51 -13.02 5.45 -4.01
C SER A 51 -14.16 5.24 -5.01
N THR A 52 -14.52 6.27 -5.77
CA THR A 52 -15.53 6.15 -6.84
C THR A 52 -15.10 5.13 -7.89
N TYR A 53 -13.83 5.14 -8.30
CA TYR A 53 -13.31 4.17 -9.27
C TYR A 53 -13.43 2.73 -8.75
N PHE A 54 -13.01 2.46 -7.51
CA PHE A 54 -13.04 1.10 -6.95
C PHE A 54 -14.45 0.61 -6.62
N LEU A 55 -15.40 1.52 -6.32
CA LEU A 55 -16.79 1.17 -6.05
C LEU A 55 -17.58 0.84 -7.32
N SER A 56 -17.37 1.57 -8.42
CA SER A 56 -18.27 1.55 -9.56
C SER A 56 -17.65 1.21 -10.90
N MET A 57 -16.33 1.27 -11.04
CA MET A 57 -15.64 1.11 -12.33
C MET A 57 -14.63 -0.04 -12.35
N ALA A 58 -14.04 -0.39 -11.20
CA ALA A 58 -13.10 -1.48 -11.12
C ALA A 58 -13.82 -2.82 -11.25
N ASP A 59 -13.28 -3.73 -12.07
CA ASP A 59 -13.80 -5.08 -12.22
C ASP A 59 -13.59 -5.89 -10.93
N PRO A 60 -14.68 -6.32 -10.24
CA PRO A 60 -14.58 -7.12 -9.01
C PRO A 60 -13.86 -8.44 -9.19
N ALA A 61 -13.91 -9.04 -10.39
CA ALA A 61 -13.21 -10.29 -10.70
C ALA A 61 -11.68 -10.16 -10.64
N ARG A 62 -11.16 -8.92 -10.60
CA ARG A 62 -9.71 -8.66 -10.47
C ARG A 62 -9.22 -8.69 -9.03
N GLY A 63 -10.10 -8.99 -8.07
CA GLY A 63 -9.79 -9.06 -6.64
C GLY A 63 -9.96 -7.74 -5.91
N ASP A 64 -9.35 -7.65 -4.75
CA ASP A 64 -9.61 -6.63 -3.75
C ASP A 64 -8.60 -5.47 -3.76
N VAL A 65 -8.97 -4.39 -3.09
CA VAL A 65 -8.11 -3.21 -2.95
C VAL A 65 -8.10 -2.72 -1.50
N PHE A 66 -6.92 -2.44 -0.98
CA PHE A 66 -6.73 -1.61 0.20
C PHE A 66 -6.30 -0.22 -0.26
N LEU A 67 -7.14 0.77 -0.02
CA LEU A 67 -6.84 2.18 -0.30
C LEU A 67 -6.46 2.89 1.00
N MET A 68 -5.30 3.54 1.01
CA MET A 68 -4.76 4.20 2.19
C MET A 68 -3.96 5.45 1.85
N ARG A 69 -3.82 6.34 2.83
CA ARG A 69 -2.85 7.42 2.70
C ARG A 69 -1.44 6.85 2.79
N GLY A 70 -0.60 7.15 1.81
CA GLY A 70 0.78 6.66 1.79
C GLY A 70 1.63 7.25 2.91
N THR A 71 2.51 6.42 3.47
CA THR A 71 3.63 6.87 4.31
C THR A 71 4.81 7.14 3.37
N GLU A 72 5.20 8.39 3.25
CA GLU A 72 6.22 8.84 2.28
C GLU A 72 5.96 8.39 0.83
N GLY A 73 4.68 8.17 0.49
CA GLY A 73 4.24 7.68 -0.82
C GLY A 73 4.12 6.17 -0.95
N GLU A 74 4.55 5.41 0.06
CA GLU A 74 4.49 3.94 0.08
C GLU A 74 3.23 3.41 0.78
N THR A 75 2.85 2.18 0.44
CA THR A 75 1.65 1.50 0.98
C THR A 75 1.95 0.77 2.29
N VAL A 76 2.71 1.37 3.17
CA VAL A 76 3.06 0.82 4.47
C VAL A 76 2.57 1.72 5.59
N ALA A 77 2.10 1.15 6.69
CA ALA A 77 1.69 1.91 7.85
C ALA A 77 2.90 2.66 8.46
N HIS A 78 2.64 3.87 8.94
CA HIS A 78 3.67 4.59 9.70
C HIS A 78 3.91 3.86 11.03
N PRO A 79 5.17 3.66 11.47
CA PRO A 79 5.48 2.83 12.66
C PRO A 79 4.86 3.34 13.97
N ARG A 80 4.49 4.62 14.05
CA ARG A 80 3.86 5.25 15.25
C ARG A 80 2.35 5.41 15.16
N ARG A 81 1.74 5.16 14.00
CA ARG A 81 0.29 5.34 13.82
C ARG A 81 -0.26 4.49 12.72
N ALA A 82 -1.48 4.00 12.86
CA ALA A 82 -2.23 3.47 11.74
C ALA A 82 -2.78 4.63 10.88
N ASN A 83 -2.61 4.52 9.56
CA ASN A 83 -3.40 5.30 8.62
C ASN A 83 -4.75 4.61 8.40
N ALA A 84 -5.80 5.37 8.09
CA ALA A 84 -7.05 4.76 7.67
C ALA A 84 -6.81 3.87 6.45
N VAL A 85 -7.38 2.67 6.48
CA VAL A 85 -7.36 1.72 5.36
C VAL A 85 -8.78 1.36 5.00
N THR A 86 -9.20 1.69 3.78
CA THR A 86 -10.47 1.29 3.22
C THR A 86 -10.30 0.06 2.35
N TRP A 87 -11.05 -0.99 2.62
CA TRP A 87 -11.12 -2.21 1.83
C TRP A 87 -12.27 -2.13 0.83
N PHE A 88 -11.95 -2.32 -0.44
CA PHE A 88 -12.92 -2.46 -1.53
C PHE A 88 -12.99 -3.92 -1.95
N HIS A 89 -14.17 -4.49 -1.78
CA HIS A 89 -14.50 -5.87 -2.08
C HIS A 89 -15.86 -5.93 -2.79
N GLN A 90 -15.93 -6.52 -3.97
CA GLN A 90 -17.18 -6.73 -4.72
C GLN A 90 -18.09 -5.48 -4.80
N GLY A 91 -17.51 -4.31 -5.09
CA GLY A 91 -18.22 -3.05 -5.21
C GLY A 91 -18.68 -2.44 -3.87
N GLN A 92 -18.20 -2.95 -2.76
CA GLN A 92 -18.45 -2.40 -1.42
C GLN A 92 -17.17 -1.86 -0.80
N ALA A 93 -17.32 -0.86 0.07
CA ALA A 93 -16.22 -0.27 0.83
C ALA A 93 -16.43 -0.49 2.32
N THR A 94 -15.42 -0.98 3.00
CA THR A 94 -15.38 -1.16 4.46
C THR A 94 -14.13 -0.52 5.03
N GLU A 95 -14.26 0.28 6.07
CA GLU A 95 -13.09 0.77 6.80
C GLU A 95 -12.53 -0.35 7.66
N LEU A 96 -11.33 -0.83 7.32
CA LEU A 96 -10.64 -1.90 8.06
C LEU A 96 -9.83 -1.39 9.22
N ILE A 97 -9.21 -0.25 9.06
CA ILE A 97 -8.33 0.37 10.04
C ILE A 97 -8.72 1.84 10.10
N GLU A 98 -9.11 2.29 11.30
CA GLU A 98 -9.35 3.69 11.57
C GLU A 98 -8.03 4.46 11.70
N ARG A 99 -8.07 5.73 11.30
CA ARG A 99 -6.92 6.61 11.48
C ARG A 99 -6.64 6.84 12.97
N GLN A 100 -5.42 6.57 13.38
CA GLN A 100 -4.97 6.81 14.74
C GLN A 100 -4.11 8.09 14.83
N ALA A 101 -4.14 8.71 16.01
CA ALA A 101 -3.15 9.72 16.38
C ALA A 101 -1.75 9.07 16.49
N PRO A 102 -0.66 9.80 16.25
CA PRO A 102 0.67 9.27 16.50
C PRO A 102 0.84 8.91 17.97
N ASN A 103 1.41 7.73 18.23
CA ASN A 103 1.89 7.40 19.57
C ASN A 103 3.14 8.25 19.88
N ASP A 104 3.27 8.71 21.11
CA ASP A 104 4.44 9.48 21.57
C ASP A 104 5.70 8.61 21.70
N GLU A 105 5.53 7.31 21.91
CA GLU A 105 6.62 6.36 21.97
C GLU A 105 7.12 6.00 20.56
N TRP A 106 8.44 6.09 20.39
CA TRP A 106 9.08 5.60 19.16
C TRP A 106 9.33 4.10 19.29
N PRO A 107 8.88 3.28 18.33
CA PRO A 107 9.23 1.87 18.32
C PRO A 107 10.74 1.71 18.09
N ALA A 108 11.27 0.58 18.50
CA ALA A 108 12.66 0.20 18.23
C ALA A 108 12.83 -0.01 16.71
N LEU A 109 13.31 1.03 16.03
CA LEU A 109 13.64 1.01 14.60
C LEU A 109 15.15 0.81 14.41
N PRO A 110 15.61 0.48 13.19
CA PRO A 110 17.03 0.40 12.89
C PRO A 110 17.78 1.65 13.33
N ALA A 111 18.96 1.50 13.93
CA ALA A 111 19.77 2.61 14.43
C ALA A 111 20.26 3.55 13.31
N ALA A 112 20.29 3.05 12.06
CA ALA A 112 20.66 3.82 10.88
C ALA A 112 19.82 3.38 9.68
N SER A 113 19.66 4.28 8.70
CA SER A 113 18.86 4.05 7.49
C SER A 113 19.66 3.42 6.33
N ASP A 114 20.88 2.96 6.58
CA ASP A 114 21.66 2.23 5.56
C ASP A 114 21.10 0.83 5.30
N ALA A 115 21.33 0.31 4.11
CA ALA A 115 20.78 -0.96 3.67
C ALA A 115 21.19 -2.16 4.55
N ARG A 116 22.43 -2.16 5.06
CA ARG A 116 22.94 -3.27 5.88
C ARG A 116 22.29 -3.31 7.26
N THR A 117 22.19 -2.17 7.92
CA THR A 117 21.54 -2.04 9.23
C THR A 117 20.06 -2.36 9.13
N THR A 118 19.40 -1.87 8.09
CA THR A 118 17.99 -2.16 7.84
C THR A 118 17.74 -3.65 7.56
N ALA A 119 18.60 -4.29 6.74
CA ALA A 119 18.47 -5.71 6.42
C ALA A 119 18.60 -6.58 7.69
N ARG A 120 19.60 -6.31 8.53
CA ARG A 120 19.76 -7.03 9.81
C ARG A 120 18.54 -6.88 10.71
N TRP A 121 18.04 -5.65 10.86
CA TRP A 121 16.86 -5.40 11.67
C TRP A 121 15.63 -6.18 11.14
N ILE A 122 15.47 -6.27 9.82
CA ILE A 122 14.40 -7.06 9.19
C ILE A 122 14.59 -8.55 9.49
N GLU A 123 15.82 -9.08 9.36
CA GLU A 123 16.12 -10.47 9.68
C GLU A 123 15.79 -10.79 11.15
N ASP A 124 16.21 -9.93 12.08
CA ASP A 124 15.93 -10.05 13.50
C ASP A 124 14.43 -9.98 13.81
N ALA A 125 13.69 -9.09 13.13
CA ALA A 125 12.25 -8.97 13.27
C ALA A 125 11.52 -10.23 12.75
N LEU A 126 11.93 -10.77 11.61
CA LEU A 126 11.39 -12.01 11.07
C LEU A 126 11.72 -13.22 11.95
N ALA A 127 12.85 -13.21 12.64
CA ALA A 127 13.23 -14.22 13.63
C ALA A 127 12.56 -14.03 15.00
N GLY A 128 11.72 -12.99 15.17
CA GLY A 128 11.06 -12.67 16.46
C GLY A 128 11.98 -12.06 17.51
N GLN A 129 13.19 -11.64 17.14
CA GLN A 129 14.16 -11.02 18.04
C GLN A 129 13.95 -9.52 18.21
N GLN A 130 13.22 -8.90 17.30
CA GLN A 130 12.82 -7.50 17.35
C GLN A 130 11.31 -7.38 17.18
N PRO A 131 10.62 -6.52 17.95
CA PRO A 131 9.18 -6.31 17.80
C PRO A 131 8.89 -5.55 16.51
N ILE A 132 7.93 -6.05 15.73
CA ILE A 132 7.37 -5.29 14.59
C ILE A 132 6.43 -4.22 15.16
N PRO A 133 6.52 -2.94 14.72
CA PRO A 133 5.61 -1.90 15.16
C PRO A 133 4.14 -2.29 14.95
N LEU A 134 3.30 -2.12 15.97
CA LEU A 134 1.90 -2.56 15.96
C LEU A 134 1.10 -2.10 14.73
N PRO A 135 1.20 -0.83 14.24
CA PRO A 135 0.47 -0.44 13.04
C PRO A 135 0.86 -1.23 11.78
N ILE A 136 2.12 -1.69 11.70
CA ILE A 136 2.62 -2.50 10.58
C ILE A 136 2.11 -3.94 10.70
N SER A 137 2.17 -4.54 11.89
CA SER A 137 1.67 -5.91 12.10
C SER A 137 0.17 -6.01 11.86
N VAL A 138 -0.62 -5.06 12.34
CA VAL A 138 -2.08 -5.00 12.08
C VAL A 138 -2.39 -4.91 10.59
N GLN A 139 -1.67 -4.04 9.86
CA GLN A 139 -1.84 -3.96 8.40
C GLN A 139 -1.49 -5.29 7.72
N LEU A 140 -0.39 -5.93 8.14
CA LEU A 140 0.04 -7.22 7.59
C LEU A 140 -0.98 -8.33 7.84
N GLU A 141 -1.56 -8.40 9.04
CA GLU A 141 -2.62 -9.37 9.37
C GLU A 141 -3.83 -9.23 8.43
N HIS A 142 -4.29 -8.01 8.16
CA HIS A 142 -5.36 -7.77 7.20
C HIS A 142 -4.95 -8.20 5.78
N CYS A 143 -3.73 -7.90 5.34
CA CYS A 143 -3.22 -8.31 4.04
C CYS A 143 -3.21 -9.84 3.89
N LEU A 144 -2.72 -10.55 4.89
CA LEU A 144 -2.67 -12.02 4.89
C LEU A 144 -4.08 -12.62 4.87
N ARG A 145 -4.98 -12.15 5.73
CA ARG A 145 -6.37 -12.60 5.79
C ARG A 145 -7.09 -12.47 4.45
N VAL A 146 -7.06 -11.28 3.84
CA VAL A 146 -7.74 -11.04 2.56
C VAL A 146 -7.07 -11.79 1.43
N SER A 147 -5.73 -11.88 1.42
CA SER A 147 -5.02 -12.67 0.40
C SER A 147 -5.33 -14.16 0.47
N GLN A 148 -5.59 -14.71 1.67
CA GLN A 148 -6.04 -16.09 1.84
C GLN A 148 -7.47 -16.30 1.31
N GLN A 149 -8.38 -15.36 1.58
CA GLN A 149 -9.74 -15.39 1.07
C GLN A 149 -9.82 -15.38 -0.47
N LEU A 150 -8.92 -14.64 -1.13
CA LEU A 150 -8.86 -14.58 -2.59
C LEU A 150 -8.30 -15.85 -3.25
N ARG A 151 -7.69 -16.75 -2.47
CA ARG A 151 -7.15 -18.03 -2.95
C ARG A 151 -8.10 -19.20 -2.74
N ALA A 152 -9.09 -19.03 -1.89
CA ALA A 152 -10.11 -20.05 -1.58
C ALA A 152 -11.20 -20.08 -2.66
#